data_0cfeeafda98fe30ee8631ea36fcd48e3
#
_entry.id   0cfeeafda98fe30ee8631ea36fcd48e3
#
_cell.length_a   1.000
_cell.length_b   1.000
_cell.length_c   1.000
_cell.angle_alpha   90.00
_cell.angle_beta   90.00
_cell.angle_gamma   90.00
#
_symmetry.space_group_name_H-M   'P 1'
#
loop_
_entity.id
_entity.type
_entity.pdbx_description
1 polymer ?
#
loop_
_entity_poly.entity_id
_entity_poly.type
_entity_poly.pdbx_seq_one_letter_code
_entity_poly.pdbx_strand_id
1 'polypeptide(L)'
;MILLSFDTEEFDVPREHGVDFSLGEGMRVSVEGTARILDILHENGVQATFFCTGNFAEQAPEVIERIRKEGHEVGCHGVDHWRPQSDDVFRSKEIVERIAGLKVAGYRQPRMFSVSDADIEQAGFLYNSSLNPAFIPGRYMHLTTPRTWFMRGPVMEIPASVSPRLRIPLFWLALHNFPEWFYHRLVRQVLRRDGYFMTYFHPWEFYDLKAHPEFKLPFIIRNHCGHELEQRLDRFIKAMKADRQEFITFHEFVNRQKK
;
A
#
# COMPACT_ATOMS: atom_id res chain seq x y z
N MET A 1 -8.52 -14.69 -2.55
CA MET A 1 -7.43 -14.19 -1.66
C MET A 1 -7.40 -12.67 -1.70
N ILE A 2 -7.09 -12.01 -0.57
CA ILE A 2 -6.95 -10.55 -0.46
C ILE A 2 -5.49 -10.24 -0.12
N LEU A 3 -4.87 -9.39 -0.92
CA LEU A 3 -3.57 -8.79 -0.67
C LEU A 3 -3.80 -7.35 -0.18
N LEU A 4 -3.86 -7.19 1.12
CA LEU A 4 -3.99 -5.87 1.75
C LEU A 4 -2.61 -5.32 2.02
N SER A 5 -2.34 -4.09 1.63
CA SER A 5 -1.04 -3.46 1.87
C SER A 5 -1.15 -2.00 2.29
N PHE A 6 -0.08 -1.53 2.91
CA PHE A 6 0.05 -0.15 3.37
C PHE A 6 1.39 0.41 2.92
N ASP A 7 1.34 1.56 2.25
CA ASP A 7 2.52 2.32 1.87
C ASP A 7 2.90 3.20 3.06
N THR A 8 3.84 2.68 3.86
CA THR A 8 4.23 3.23 5.16
C THR A 8 5.36 4.21 4.96
N GLU A 9 4.98 5.43 4.77
CA GLU A 9 5.81 6.54 4.33
C GLU A 9 5.63 7.76 5.24
N GLU A 10 6.50 8.74 5.11
CA GLU A 10 6.33 10.07 5.70
C GLU A 10 5.17 10.79 5.02
N PHE A 11 4.20 11.28 5.76
CA PHE A 11 3.11 12.06 5.20
C PHE A 11 3.62 13.37 4.63
N ASP A 12 3.60 13.52 3.32
CA ASP A 12 4.15 14.67 2.61
C ASP A 12 3.15 15.41 1.70
N VAL A 13 1.93 14.89 1.58
CA VAL A 13 0.88 15.43 0.69
C VAL A 13 0.64 16.94 0.87
N PRO A 14 0.70 17.54 2.07
CA PRO A 14 0.56 19.01 2.22
C PRO A 14 1.59 19.80 1.42
N ARG A 15 2.80 19.27 1.20
CA ARG A 15 3.84 19.91 0.39
C ARG A 15 3.42 20.06 -1.07
N GLU A 16 2.66 19.11 -1.62
CA GLU A 16 2.10 19.18 -2.97
C GLU A 16 1.12 20.35 -3.12
N HIS A 17 0.54 20.81 -2.01
CA HIS A 17 -0.39 21.94 -1.93
C HIS A 17 0.27 23.24 -1.43
N GLY A 18 1.60 23.30 -1.46
CA GLY A 18 2.37 24.50 -1.10
C GLY A 18 2.37 24.82 0.40
N VAL A 19 2.13 23.83 1.25
CA VAL A 19 2.27 23.98 2.70
C VAL A 19 3.72 23.66 3.09
N ASP A 20 4.34 24.52 3.89
CA ASP A 20 5.61 24.20 4.53
C ASP A 20 5.34 23.16 5.64
N PHE A 21 5.70 21.92 5.36
CA PHE A 21 5.34 20.77 6.20
C PHE A 21 6.60 20.00 6.58
N SER A 22 6.85 19.90 7.87
CA SER A 22 8.07 19.28 8.38
C SER A 22 8.05 17.75 8.26
N LEU A 23 9.23 17.16 8.14
CA LEU A 23 9.37 15.69 8.19
C LEU A 23 8.84 15.13 9.52
N GLY A 24 9.11 15.80 10.64
CA GLY A 24 8.65 15.36 11.96
C GLY A 24 7.13 15.31 12.10
N GLU A 25 6.42 16.30 11.54
CA GLU A 25 4.94 16.27 11.49
C GLU A 25 4.44 15.13 10.60
N GLY A 26 5.06 14.93 9.43
CA GLY A 26 4.72 13.83 8.54
C GLY A 26 4.91 12.46 9.20
N MET A 27 6.02 12.30 9.91
CA MET A 27 6.28 11.07 10.67
C MET A 27 5.26 10.85 11.79
N ARG A 28 4.93 11.89 12.57
CA ARG A 28 3.92 11.76 13.64
C ARG A 28 2.57 11.28 13.10
N VAL A 29 2.11 11.87 12.00
CA VAL A 29 0.84 11.50 11.34
C VAL A 29 0.88 10.03 10.89
N SER A 30 1.96 9.61 10.23
CA SER A 30 2.08 8.25 9.71
C SER A 30 2.28 7.20 10.81
N VAL A 31 3.02 7.49 11.85
CA VAL A 31 3.20 6.60 12.99
C VAL A 31 1.86 6.36 13.71
N GLU A 32 1.09 7.42 13.98
CA GLU A 32 -0.23 7.31 14.60
C GLU A 32 -1.20 6.51 13.72
N GLY A 33 -1.24 6.80 12.42
CA GLY A 33 -2.07 6.04 11.47
C GLY A 33 -1.68 4.57 11.37
N THR A 34 -0.37 4.26 11.40
CA THR A 34 0.12 2.88 11.37
C THR A 34 -0.32 2.12 12.64
N ALA A 35 -0.26 2.75 13.80
CA ALA A 35 -0.71 2.14 15.05
C ALA A 35 -2.19 1.73 14.98
N ARG A 36 -3.06 2.62 14.48
CA ARG A 36 -4.50 2.37 14.29
C ARG A 36 -4.77 1.22 13.29
N ILE A 37 -4.00 1.17 12.20
CA ILE A 37 -4.09 0.07 11.23
C ILE A 37 -3.74 -1.26 11.90
N LEU A 38 -2.65 -1.32 12.64
CA LEU A 38 -2.21 -2.54 13.33
C LEU A 38 -3.27 -3.02 14.33
N ASP A 39 -3.92 -2.11 15.07
CA ASP A 39 -5.01 -2.44 15.98
C ASP A 39 -6.19 -3.10 15.23
N ILE A 40 -6.61 -2.53 14.08
CA ILE A 40 -7.69 -3.08 13.25
C ILE A 40 -7.32 -4.48 12.71
N LEU A 41 -6.09 -4.66 12.22
CA LEU A 41 -5.62 -5.95 11.69
C LEU A 41 -5.57 -7.01 12.79
N HIS A 42 -5.08 -6.64 13.98
CA HIS A 42 -5.03 -7.50 15.16
C HIS A 42 -6.43 -7.95 15.59
N GLU A 43 -7.39 -7.02 15.75
CA GLU A 43 -8.77 -7.29 16.13
C GLU A 43 -9.48 -8.23 15.15
N ASN A 44 -9.14 -8.14 13.87
CA ASN A 44 -9.71 -8.99 12.83
C ASN A 44 -8.93 -10.29 12.59
N GLY A 45 -7.74 -10.46 13.18
CA GLY A 45 -6.89 -11.62 12.98
C GLY A 45 -6.47 -11.81 11.51
N VAL A 46 -6.08 -10.73 10.83
CA VAL A 46 -5.64 -10.74 9.42
C VAL A 46 -4.23 -10.20 9.26
N GLN A 47 -3.53 -10.71 8.27
CA GLN A 47 -2.18 -10.27 7.92
C GLN A 47 -2.20 -9.35 6.70
N ALA A 48 -1.20 -8.47 6.62
CA ALA A 48 -1.02 -7.51 5.54
C ALA A 48 0.47 -7.32 5.24
N THR A 49 0.77 -6.58 4.16
CA THR A 49 2.13 -6.19 3.80
C THR A 49 2.29 -4.68 3.97
N PHE A 50 3.34 -4.26 4.66
CA PHE A 50 3.71 -2.87 4.88
C PHE A 50 4.95 -2.55 4.04
N PHE A 51 4.79 -1.73 3.01
CA PHE A 51 5.91 -1.22 2.22
C PHE A 51 6.44 0.05 2.89
N CYS A 52 7.60 -0.06 3.53
CA CYS A 52 8.14 0.99 4.36
C CYS A 52 9.24 1.77 3.62
N THR A 53 9.23 3.11 3.73
CA THR A 53 10.37 3.93 3.30
C THR A 53 11.56 3.71 4.25
N GLY A 54 12.76 3.93 3.72
CA GLY A 54 13.97 3.91 4.55
C GLY A 54 13.91 4.94 5.68
N ASN A 55 13.45 6.15 5.38
CA ASN A 55 13.30 7.22 6.37
C ASN A 55 12.30 6.83 7.47
N PHE A 56 11.15 6.26 7.12
CA PHE A 56 10.17 5.80 8.11
C PHE A 56 10.78 4.71 9.00
N ALA A 57 11.47 3.74 8.40
CA ALA A 57 12.09 2.66 9.16
C ALA A 57 13.16 3.15 10.15
N GLU A 58 13.99 4.13 9.75
CA GLU A 58 15.02 4.69 10.63
C GLU A 58 14.45 5.55 11.75
N GLN A 59 13.36 6.28 11.52
CA GLN A 59 12.77 7.19 12.49
C GLN A 59 11.75 6.54 13.42
N ALA A 60 11.18 5.39 13.03
CA ALA A 60 10.20 4.64 13.83
C ALA A 60 10.50 3.12 13.87
N PRO A 61 11.72 2.72 14.29
CA PRO A 61 12.12 1.30 14.29
C PRO A 61 11.21 0.43 15.18
N GLU A 62 10.62 0.99 16.23
CA GLU A 62 9.67 0.31 17.09
C GLU A 62 8.36 -0.05 16.37
N VAL A 63 7.95 0.76 15.38
CA VAL A 63 6.77 0.46 14.55
C VAL A 63 7.09 -0.71 13.59
N ILE A 64 8.28 -0.70 12.99
CA ILE A 64 8.76 -1.82 12.15
C ILE A 64 8.81 -3.12 12.97
N GLU A 65 9.31 -3.03 14.21
CA GLU A 65 9.33 -4.18 15.10
C GLU A 65 7.92 -4.70 15.42
N ARG A 66 6.95 -3.79 15.68
CA ARG A 66 5.56 -4.15 15.92
C ARG A 66 4.94 -4.84 14.70
N ILE A 67 5.09 -4.28 13.50
CA ILE A 67 4.63 -4.87 12.24
C ILE A 67 5.12 -6.32 12.13
N ARG A 68 6.41 -6.53 12.35
CA ARG A 68 7.04 -7.86 12.26
C ARG A 68 6.54 -8.81 13.36
N LYS A 69 6.45 -8.35 14.61
CA LYS A 69 6.01 -9.19 15.75
C LYS A 69 4.56 -9.65 15.62
N GLU A 70 3.70 -8.85 14.99
CA GLU A 70 2.30 -9.19 14.74
C GLU A 70 2.13 -10.08 13.48
N GLY A 71 3.25 -10.49 12.84
CA GLY A 71 3.25 -11.45 11.73
C GLY A 71 2.94 -10.85 10.36
N HIS A 72 2.97 -9.52 10.25
CA HIS A 72 2.84 -8.84 8.96
C HIS A 72 4.15 -8.89 8.18
N GLU A 73 4.04 -8.74 6.85
CA GLU A 73 5.21 -8.62 5.98
C GLU A 73 5.70 -7.17 5.94
N VAL A 74 7.03 -7.01 6.00
CA VAL A 74 7.72 -5.74 5.72
C VAL A 74 8.29 -5.81 4.30
N GLY A 75 7.93 -4.82 3.46
CA GLY A 75 8.47 -4.58 2.13
C GLY A 75 9.22 -3.24 2.07
N CYS A 76 9.89 -2.96 0.95
CA CYS A 76 10.57 -1.69 0.72
C CYS A 76 9.74 -0.72 -0.12
N HIS A 77 9.79 0.59 0.22
CA HIS A 77 9.11 1.68 -0.47
C HIS A 77 10.05 2.85 -0.82
N GLY A 78 11.24 2.56 -1.35
CA GLY A 78 12.27 3.59 -1.54
C GLY A 78 12.84 4.09 -0.21
N VAL A 79 13.63 5.18 -0.28
CA VAL A 79 14.23 5.79 0.92
C VAL A 79 13.43 7.00 1.39
N ASP A 80 13.13 7.92 0.48
CA ASP A 80 12.39 9.18 0.72
C ASP A 80 11.20 9.25 -0.25
N HIS A 81 9.97 9.36 0.31
CA HIS A 81 8.77 9.42 -0.53
C HIS A 81 8.68 10.71 -1.34
N TRP A 82 9.16 11.83 -0.76
CA TRP A 82 9.10 13.14 -1.42
C TRP A 82 10.11 13.30 -2.56
N ARG A 83 11.30 12.71 -2.41
CA ARG A 83 12.43 12.86 -3.37
C ARG A 83 13.06 11.51 -3.72
N PRO A 84 12.32 10.62 -4.40
CA PRO A 84 12.88 9.33 -4.81
C PRO A 84 14.13 9.50 -5.67
N GLN A 85 15.15 8.68 -5.40
CA GLN A 85 16.41 8.65 -6.13
C GLN A 85 16.55 7.33 -6.91
N SER A 86 17.42 7.32 -7.91
CA SER A 86 17.59 6.13 -8.77
C SER A 86 18.18 4.93 -8.04
N ASP A 87 18.96 5.16 -6.97
CA ASP A 87 19.61 4.11 -6.16
C ASP A 87 18.77 3.65 -4.96
N ASP A 88 17.58 4.21 -4.78
CA ASP A 88 16.70 3.92 -3.65
C ASP A 88 16.29 2.44 -3.57
N VAL A 89 16.25 1.74 -4.69
CA VAL A 89 15.98 0.29 -4.72
C VAL A 89 16.97 -0.47 -3.84
N PHE A 90 18.25 -0.17 -3.95
CA PHE A 90 19.30 -0.83 -3.18
C PHE A 90 19.39 -0.31 -1.75
N ARG A 91 19.40 1.02 -1.61
CA ARG A 91 19.54 1.68 -0.31
C ARG A 91 18.37 1.37 0.63
N SER A 92 17.13 1.41 0.12
CA SER A 92 15.97 1.09 0.94
C SER A 92 16.01 -0.34 1.45
N LYS A 93 16.48 -1.28 0.61
CA LYS A 93 16.63 -2.67 1.03
C LYS A 93 17.63 -2.81 2.17
N GLU A 94 18.80 -2.19 2.04
CA GLU A 94 19.84 -2.21 3.08
C GLU A 94 19.30 -1.63 4.42
N ILE A 95 18.64 -0.48 4.35
CA ILE A 95 18.09 0.19 5.53
C ILE A 95 16.98 -0.66 6.19
N VAL A 96 15.98 -1.06 5.41
CA VAL A 96 14.81 -1.77 5.94
C VAL A 96 15.20 -3.16 6.46
N GLU A 97 16.06 -3.91 5.76
CA GLU A 97 16.56 -5.21 6.24
C GLU A 97 17.35 -5.08 7.55
N ARG A 98 18.17 -4.04 7.67
CA ARG A 98 18.93 -3.76 8.90
C ARG A 98 18.02 -3.47 10.09
N ILE A 99 16.99 -2.64 9.88
CA ILE A 99 16.05 -2.25 10.96
C ILE A 99 15.10 -3.41 11.31
N ALA A 100 14.53 -4.07 10.30
CA ALA A 100 13.61 -5.18 10.50
C ALA A 100 14.30 -6.46 11.01
N GLY A 101 15.62 -6.60 10.82
CA GLY A 101 16.37 -7.79 11.20
C GLY A 101 16.01 -9.04 10.39
N LEU A 102 15.51 -8.87 9.16
CA LEU A 102 15.11 -9.96 8.27
C LEU A 102 15.33 -9.59 6.81
N LYS A 103 15.31 -10.59 5.91
CA LYS A 103 15.35 -10.36 4.47
C LYS A 103 14.00 -9.91 3.94
N VAL A 104 14.02 -8.86 3.11
CA VAL A 104 12.82 -8.28 2.50
C VAL A 104 12.65 -8.83 1.09
N ALA A 105 11.43 -9.34 0.82
CA ALA A 105 11.12 -10.01 -0.44
C ALA A 105 10.57 -9.08 -1.53
N GLY A 106 9.95 -7.98 -1.16
CA GLY A 106 9.18 -7.14 -2.07
C GLY A 106 9.51 -5.67 -2.08
N TYR A 107 9.24 -5.06 -3.22
CA TYR A 107 9.44 -3.64 -3.47
C TYR A 107 8.17 -2.97 -4.01
N ARG A 108 7.95 -1.73 -3.64
CA ARG A 108 7.00 -0.80 -4.28
C ARG A 108 7.65 0.55 -4.44
N GLN A 109 7.60 1.10 -5.67
CA GLN A 109 8.15 2.42 -5.94
C GLN A 109 7.25 3.52 -5.38
N PRO A 110 7.79 4.51 -4.66
CA PRO A 110 7.06 5.69 -4.25
C PRO A 110 6.28 6.31 -5.42
N ARG A 111 5.04 6.76 -5.15
CA ARG A 111 4.15 7.39 -6.15
C ARG A 111 3.81 6.52 -7.36
N MET A 112 4.09 5.21 -7.31
CA MET A 112 3.95 4.31 -8.45
C MET A 112 4.70 4.79 -9.70
N PHE A 113 5.86 5.45 -9.53
CA PHE A 113 6.72 5.83 -10.64
C PHE A 113 7.35 4.60 -11.29
N SER A 114 7.86 4.79 -12.51
CA SER A 114 8.62 3.73 -13.18
C SER A 114 9.91 3.43 -12.42
N VAL A 115 10.21 2.16 -12.27
CA VAL A 115 11.45 1.64 -11.69
C VAL A 115 12.09 0.65 -12.66
N SER A 116 13.40 0.55 -12.65
CA SER A 116 14.15 -0.37 -13.51
C SER A 116 13.92 -1.82 -13.09
N ASP A 117 13.44 -2.66 -14.02
CA ASP A 117 13.28 -4.09 -13.78
C ASP A 117 14.65 -4.74 -13.44
N ALA A 118 15.73 -4.27 -14.08
CA ALA A 118 17.09 -4.76 -13.83
C ALA A 118 17.55 -4.44 -12.41
N ASP A 119 17.23 -3.25 -11.87
CA ASP A 119 17.59 -2.87 -10.51
C ASP A 119 16.83 -3.69 -9.47
N ILE A 120 15.54 -3.96 -9.72
CA ILE A 120 14.72 -4.82 -8.85
C ILE A 120 15.28 -6.26 -8.82
N GLU A 121 15.64 -6.80 -9.98
CA GLU A 121 16.25 -8.12 -10.10
C GLU A 121 17.64 -8.15 -9.42
N GLN A 122 18.51 -7.17 -9.70
CA GLN A 122 19.84 -7.08 -9.12
C GLN A 122 19.84 -6.92 -7.60
N ALA A 123 18.87 -6.16 -7.08
CA ALA A 123 18.64 -6.05 -5.64
C ALA A 123 18.13 -7.35 -5.01
N GLY A 124 17.71 -8.34 -5.81
CA GLY A 124 17.24 -9.65 -5.36
C GLY A 124 15.85 -9.61 -4.73
N PHE A 125 14.96 -8.75 -5.19
CA PHE A 125 13.56 -8.79 -4.82
C PHE A 125 12.84 -9.93 -5.56
N LEU A 126 11.90 -10.58 -4.89
CA LEU A 126 11.10 -11.66 -5.47
C LEU A 126 9.89 -11.13 -6.23
N TYR A 127 9.41 -9.96 -5.83
CA TYR A 127 8.28 -9.28 -6.46
C TYR A 127 8.40 -7.76 -6.40
N ASN A 128 7.74 -7.12 -7.37
CA ASN A 128 7.50 -5.69 -7.44
C ASN A 128 5.99 -5.41 -7.50
N SER A 129 5.53 -4.33 -6.87
CA SER A 129 4.12 -3.94 -6.89
C SER A 129 3.97 -2.44 -7.18
N SER A 130 4.66 -1.98 -8.21
CA SER A 130 4.71 -0.56 -8.59
C SER A 130 3.78 -0.19 -9.73
N LEU A 131 2.96 -1.14 -10.22
CA LEU A 131 2.17 -0.95 -11.41
C LEU A 131 0.71 -0.64 -11.10
N ASN A 132 0.21 0.47 -11.66
CA ASN A 132 -1.19 0.85 -11.56
C ASN A 132 -1.87 0.78 -12.94
N PRO A 133 -2.63 -0.30 -13.25
CA PRO A 133 -3.25 -0.49 -14.55
C PRO A 133 -4.60 0.23 -14.69
N ALA A 134 -4.85 1.29 -13.92
CA ALA A 134 -6.09 2.04 -13.95
C ALA A 134 -6.28 2.85 -15.25
N PHE A 135 -7.53 3.11 -15.55
CA PHE A 135 -7.93 4.09 -16.55
C PHE A 135 -8.59 5.28 -15.86
N ILE A 136 -7.85 6.38 -15.78
CA ILE A 136 -8.34 7.67 -15.28
C ILE A 136 -7.95 8.70 -16.34
N PRO A 137 -8.91 9.21 -17.15
CA PRO A 137 -8.63 10.19 -18.19
C PRO A 137 -7.80 11.36 -17.65
N GLY A 138 -6.70 11.69 -18.35
CA GLY A 138 -5.78 12.76 -17.96
C GLY A 138 -4.73 12.42 -16.88
N ARG A 139 -4.82 11.23 -16.25
CA ARG A 139 -3.84 10.79 -15.23
C ARG A 139 -3.23 9.42 -15.52
N TYR A 140 -4.04 8.40 -15.75
CA TYR A 140 -3.59 7.04 -16.05
C TYR A 140 -4.33 6.50 -17.28
N MET A 141 -3.61 6.11 -18.31
CA MET A 141 -4.17 5.57 -19.57
C MET A 141 -3.56 4.19 -19.88
N HIS A 142 -3.53 3.31 -18.89
CA HIS A 142 -2.83 2.02 -18.98
C HIS A 142 -3.75 0.87 -19.44
N LEU A 143 -4.49 1.04 -20.54
CA LEU A 143 -5.45 0.04 -21.03
C LEU A 143 -4.80 -1.25 -21.54
N THR A 144 -3.55 -1.17 -22.00
CA THR A 144 -2.79 -2.33 -22.53
C THR A 144 -1.98 -3.06 -21.46
N THR A 145 -1.81 -2.44 -20.28
CA THR A 145 -1.04 -3.00 -19.17
C THR A 145 -1.76 -4.23 -18.59
N PRO A 146 -1.05 -5.33 -18.30
CA PRO A 146 -1.63 -6.46 -17.59
C PRO A 146 -2.32 -6.04 -16.30
N ARG A 147 -3.48 -6.62 -16.01
CA ARG A 147 -4.34 -6.28 -14.88
C ARG A 147 -4.14 -7.24 -13.70
N THR A 148 -3.56 -8.37 -13.98
CA THR A 148 -3.20 -9.41 -13.02
C THR A 148 -1.69 -9.60 -12.99
N TRP A 149 -1.20 -10.31 -11.99
CA TRP A 149 0.23 -10.57 -11.86
C TRP A 149 0.83 -11.24 -13.11
N PHE A 150 2.10 -10.95 -13.36
CA PHE A 150 2.89 -11.54 -14.44
C PHE A 150 4.37 -11.51 -14.09
N MET A 151 5.18 -12.28 -14.82
CA MET A 151 6.62 -12.32 -14.57
C MET A 151 7.35 -11.27 -15.42
N ARG A 152 8.31 -10.59 -14.81
CA ARG A 152 9.36 -9.78 -15.45
C ARG A 152 10.71 -10.41 -15.15
N GLY A 153 11.20 -11.27 -16.05
CA GLY A 153 12.32 -12.13 -15.71
C GLY A 153 12.00 -13.01 -14.51
N PRO A 154 12.86 -13.06 -13.46
CA PRO A 154 12.60 -13.84 -12.25
C PRO A 154 11.68 -13.13 -11.22
N VAL A 155 11.36 -11.86 -11.45
CA VAL A 155 10.58 -11.02 -10.54
C VAL A 155 9.10 -11.06 -10.91
N MET A 156 8.22 -11.25 -9.93
CA MET A 156 6.77 -11.18 -10.14
C MET A 156 6.28 -9.73 -10.02
N GLU A 157 5.67 -9.19 -11.06
CA GLU A 157 4.94 -7.93 -10.98
C GLU A 157 3.52 -8.17 -10.49
N ILE A 158 3.08 -7.47 -9.44
CA ILE A 158 1.74 -7.59 -8.84
C ILE A 158 1.06 -6.23 -8.92
N PRO A 159 0.26 -5.96 -9.98
CA PRO A 159 -0.40 -4.67 -10.17
C PRO A 159 -1.50 -4.41 -9.15
N ALA A 160 -1.78 -3.12 -8.89
CA ALA A 160 -2.96 -2.70 -8.14
C ALA A 160 -4.25 -3.18 -8.84
N SER A 161 -5.20 -3.68 -8.07
CA SER A 161 -6.44 -4.19 -8.65
C SER A 161 -7.34 -3.08 -9.18
N VAL A 162 -7.89 -3.35 -10.35
CA VAL A 162 -8.88 -2.50 -11.01
C VAL A 162 -10.08 -3.34 -11.45
N SER A 163 -11.22 -2.69 -11.64
CA SER A 163 -12.41 -3.42 -12.12
C SER A 163 -12.15 -4.09 -13.48
N PRO A 164 -12.68 -5.31 -13.71
CA PRO A 164 -12.27 -6.13 -14.87
C PRO A 164 -12.56 -5.53 -16.24
N ARG A 165 -13.59 -4.72 -16.37
CA ARG A 165 -14.02 -4.16 -17.68
C ARG A 165 -13.61 -2.71 -17.88
N LEU A 166 -13.90 -1.86 -16.88
CA LEU A 166 -13.74 -0.41 -16.98
C LEU A 166 -12.43 0.09 -16.38
N ARG A 167 -11.63 -0.79 -15.78
CA ARG A 167 -10.39 -0.43 -15.09
C ARG A 167 -10.54 0.68 -14.04
N ILE A 168 -11.71 0.70 -13.39
CA ILE A 168 -11.97 1.59 -12.26
C ILE A 168 -10.98 1.20 -11.16
N PRO A 169 -10.18 2.15 -10.64
CA PRO A 169 -9.25 1.88 -9.55
C PRO A 169 -9.99 1.44 -8.29
N LEU A 170 -9.44 0.44 -7.59
CA LEU A 170 -10.04 -0.14 -6.38
C LEU A 170 -9.07 -0.07 -5.18
N PHE A 171 -8.17 0.89 -5.19
CA PHE A 171 -7.24 1.17 -4.10
C PHE A 171 -7.70 2.41 -3.32
N TRP A 172 -6.93 2.89 -2.38
CA TRP A 172 -7.23 3.84 -1.31
C TRP A 172 -8.40 4.81 -1.56
N LEU A 173 -8.37 5.67 -2.59
CA LEU A 173 -9.44 6.63 -2.90
C LEU A 173 -10.80 5.98 -3.17
N ALA A 174 -10.84 4.73 -3.60
CA ALA A 174 -12.10 4.05 -3.87
C ALA A 174 -12.84 3.68 -2.57
N LEU A 175 -12.12 3.18 -1.55
CA LEU A 175 -12.72 2.92 -0.25
C LEU A 175 -13.15 4.21 0.45
N HIS A 176 -12.42 5.31 0.26
CA HIS A 176 -12.80 6.63 0.78
C HIS A 176 -14.11 7.14 0.19
N ASN A 177 -14.27 7.05 -1.15
CA ASN A 177 -15.23 7.87 -1.87
C ASN A 177 -16.41 7.11 -2.46
N PHE A 178 -16.30 5.78 -2.65
CA PHE A 178 -17.42 5.00 -3.17
C PHE A 178 -18.39 4.60 -2.03
N PRO A 179 -19.69 4.43 -2.34
CA PRO A 179 -20.58 3.71 -1.45
C PRO A 179 -20.02 2.30 -1.18
N GLU A 180 -20.00 1.88 0.07
CA GLU A 180 -19.37 0.59 0.46
C GLU A 180 -19.94 -0.60 -0.30
N TRP A 181 -21.29 -0.65 -0.49
CA TRP A 181 -21.93 -1.72 -1.25
C TRP A 181 -21.42 -1.81 -2.68
N PHE A 182 -21.12 -0.66 -3.31
CA PHE A 182 -20.61 -0.61 -4.68
C PHE A 182 -19.13 -1.05 -4.73
N TYR A 183 -18.32 -0.57 -3.79
CA TYR A 183 -16.92 -1.01 -3.66
C TYR A 183 -16.85 -2.53 -3.45
N HIS A 184 -17.59 -3.08 -2.47
CA HIS A 184 -17.63 -4.52 -2.20
C HIS A 184 -18.10 -5.33 -3.43
N ARG A 185 -19.07 -4.82 -4.18
CA ARG A 185 -19.52 -5.46 -5.43
C ARG A 185 -18.38 -5.55 -6.47
N LEU A 186 -17.63 -4.47 -6.66
CA LEU A 186 -16.51 -4.45 -7.60
C LEU A 186 -15.38 -5.38 -7.14
N VAL A 187 -15.04 -5.38 -5.85
CA VAL A 187 -14.06 -6.30 -5.27
C VAL A 187 -14.45 -7.77 -5.53
N ARG A 188 -15.71 -8.13 -5.27
CA ARG A 188 -16.21 -9.50 -5.58
C ARG A 188 -16.14 -9.84 -7.06
N GLN A 189 -16.28 -8.88 -7.96
CA GLN A 189 -16.09 -9.11 -9.40
C GLN A 189 -14.62 -9.42 -9.73
N VAL A 190 -13.67 -8.69 -9.13
CA VAL A 190 -12.23 -8.94 -9.28
C VAL A 190 -11.90 -10.34 -8.75
N LEU A 191 -12.29 -10.66 -7.52
CA LEU A 191 -12.04 -11.96 -6.90
C LEU A 191 -12.54 -13.14 -7.74
N ARG A 192 -13.76 -13.03 -8.28
CA ARG A 192 -14.33 -14.07 -9.16
C ARG A 192 -13.59 -14.25 -10.48
N ARG A 193 -13.03 -13.17 -11.02
CA ARG A 193 -12.39 -13.20 -12.35
C ARG A 193 -10.90 -13.50 -12.26
N ASP A 194 -10.22 -12.93 -11.27
CA ASP A 194 -8.77 -12.89 -11.18
C ASP A 194 -8.22 -13.84 -10.09
N GLY A 195 -9.10 -14.36 -9.21
CA GLY A 195 -8.74 -15.26 -8.11
C GLY A 195 -8.14 -14.54 -6.89
N TYR A 196 -7.75 -13.29 -7.03
CA TYR A 196 -7.22 -12.45 -5.95
C TYR A 196 -7.64 -11.00 -6.12
N PHE A 197 -7.52 -10.23 -5.03
CA PHE A 197 -7.73 -8.79 -5.01
C PHE A 197 -6.59 -8.14 -4.24
N MET A 198 -5.92 -7.16 -4.85
CA MET A 198 -4.86 -6.36 -4.26
C MET A 198 -5.32 -4.92 -4.10
N THR A 199 -5.17 -4.38 -2.88
CA THR A 199 -5.43 -2.97 -2.59
C THR A 199 -4.37 -2.42 -1.64
N TYR A 200 -4.21 -1.09 -1.66
CA TYR A 200 -3.28 -0.41 -0.76
C TYR A 200 -3.89 0.87 -0.20
N PHE A 201 -3.40 1.26 0.94
CA PHE A 201 -3.71 2.49 1.67
C PHE A 201 -2.41 3.09 2.21
N HIS A 202 -2.50 4.31 2.73
CA HIS A 202 -1.40 4.95 3.42
C HIS A 202 -1.77 5.18 4.89
N PRO A 203 -0.84 5.06 5.83
CA PRO A 203 -1.13 5.28 7.26
C PRO A 203 -1.76 6.63 7.56
N TRP A 204 -1.33 7.69 6.90
CA TRP A 204 -1.84 9.03 7.11
C TRP A 204 -3.34 9.19 6.78
N GLU A 205 -3.94 8.30 6.00
CA GLU A 205 -5.38 8.27 5.73
C GLU A 205 -6.20 7.93 7.00
N PHE A 206 -5.59 7.22 7.95
CA PHE A 206 -6.19 6.83 9.22
C PHE A 206 -5.98 7.87 10.33
N TYR A 207 -5.35 8.99 10.02
CA TYR A 207 -5.25 10.16 10.87
C TYR A 207 -6.43 11.11 10.61
N ASP A 208 -6.86 11.88 11.61
CA ASP A 208 -8.00 12.82 11.45
C ASP A 208 -7.60 14.06 10.63
N LEU A 209 -7.45 13.90 9.33
CA LEU A 209 -7.09 14.96 8.41
C LEU A 209 -8.15 16.07 8.30
N LYS A 210 -9.39 15.80 8.72
CA LYS A 210 -10.46 16.82 8.71
C LYS A 210 -10.27 17.87 9.79
N ALA A 211 -9.64 17.49 10.91
CA ALA A 211 -9.32 18.43 11.99
C ALA A 211 -8.16 19.39 11.63
N HIS A 212 -7.50 19.18 10.49
CA HIS A 212 -6.29 19.89 10.06
C HIS A 212 -6.48 20.64 8.73
N PRO A 213 -7.33 21.70 8.69
CA PRO A 213 -7.56 22.48 7.46
C PRO A 213 -6.28 23.15 6.94
N GLU A 214 -5.28 23.39 7.81
CA GLU A 214 -3.97 23.93 7.46
C GLU A 214 -3.18 23.05 6.50
N PHE A 215 -3.48 21.76 6.40
CA PHE A 215 -2.85 20.84 5.44
C PHE A 215 -3.33 21.10 3.99
N LYS A 216 -4.38 21.88 3.78
CA LYS A 216 -4.94 22.26 2.47
C LYS A 216 -5.27 21.10 1.54
N LEU A 217 -5.62 19.95 2.11
CA LEU A 217 -5.91 18.75 1.33
C LEU A 217 -7.23 18.86 0.57
N PRO A 218 -7.30 18.36 -0.69
CA PRO A 218 -8.54 18.25 -1.44
C PRO A 218 -9.59 17.41 -0.72
N PHE A 219 -10.87 17.73 -0.94
CA PHE A 219 -11.98 16.97 -0.33
C PHE A 219 -11.87 15.46 -0.56
N ILE A 220 -11.54 15.04 -1.79
CA ILE A 220 -11.44 13.63 -2.17
C ILE A 220 -10.40 12.84 -1.35
N ILE A 221 -9.36 13.51 -0.85
CA ILE A 221 -8.32 12.90 -0.01
C ILE A 221 -8.77 12.82 1.45
N ARG A 222 -9.36 13.89 1.99
CA ARG A 222 -9.76 13.95 3.40
C ARG A 222 -11.16 13.38 3.69
N ASN A 223 -11.91 13.02 2.64
CA ASN A 223 -13.24 12.42 2.82
C ASN A 223 -13.14 11.04 3.49
N HIS A 224 -13.91 10.83 4.53
CA HIS A 224 -13.90 9.60 5.36
C HIS A 224 -12.51 9.17 5.91
N CYS A 225 -11.54 10.09 6.04
CA CYS A 225 -10.27 9.78 6.71
C CYS A 225 -10.44 9.62 8.23
N GLY A 226 -9.38 9.17 8.91
CA GLY A 226 -9.38 8.93 10.34
C GLY A 226 -10.34 7.82 10.75
N HIS A 227 -11.06 8.02 11.85
CA HIS A 227 -11.95 7.01 12.42
C HIS A 227 -13.02 6.49 11.45
N GLU A 228 -13.50 7.31 10.52
CA GLU A 228 -14.45 6.85 9.51
C GLU A 228 -13.82 5.81 8.57
N LEU A 229 -12.54 5.98 8.19
CA LEU A 229 -11.83 5.02 7.37
C LEU A 229 -11.50 3.74 8.14
N GLU A 230 -11.14 3.86 9.43
CA GLU A 230 -10.96 2.70 10.31
C GLU A 230 -12.20 1.81 10.29
N GLN A 231 -13.38 2.40 10.49
CA GLN A 231 -14.66 1.66 10.45
C GLN A 231 -14.94 1.05 9.06
N ARG A 232 -14.61 1.76 7.98
CA ARG A 232 -14.81 1.25 6.61
C ARG A 232 -13.89 0.07 6.31
N LEU A 233 -12.62 0.16 6.74
CA LEU A 233 -11.65 -0.93 6.61
C LEU A 233 -12.07 -2.16 7.43
N ASP A 234 -12.50 -1.95 8.68
CA ASP A 234 -13.00 -3.03 9.54
C ASP A 234 -14.21 -3.75 8.90
N ARG A 235 -15.21 -2.98 8.43
CA ARG A 235 -16.37 -3.56 7.73
C ARG A 235 -15.98 -4.27 6.44
N PHE A 236 -15.02 -3.75 5.69
CA PHE A 236 -14.50 -4.40 4.50
C PHE A 236 -13.86 -5.76 4.84
N ILE A 237 -12.98 -5.80 5.84
CA ILE A 237 -12.32 -7.04 6.28
C ILE A 237 -13.38 -8.07 6.71
N LYS A 238 -14.33 -7.68 7.56
CA LYS A 238 -15.42 -8.55 8.03
C LYS A 238 -16.27 -9.09 6.88
N ALA A 239 -16.62 -8.24 5.91
CA ALA A 239 -17.40 -8.64 4.73
C ALA A 239 -16.63 -9.65 3.87
N MET A 240 -15.33 -9.46 3.65
CA MET A 240 -14.52 -10.39 2.87
C MET A 240 -14.28 -11.71 3.61
N LYS A 241 -14.11 -11.69 4.93
CA LYS A 241 -14.05 -12.92 5.76
C LYS A 241 -15.38 -13.69 5.71
N ALA A 242 -16.51 -13.01 5.74
CA ALA A 242 -17.84 -13.63 5.56
C ALA A 242 -17.98 -14.30 4.18
N ASP A 243 -17.34 -13.73 3.14
CA ASP A 243 -17.24 -14.34 1.82
C ASP A 243 -16.14 -15.44 1.73
N ARG A 244 -15.58 -15.87 2.88
CA ARG A 244 -14.53 -16.89 3.01
C ARG A 244 -13.24 -16.53 2.26
N GLN A 245 -12.94 -15.23 2.14
CA GLN A 245 -11.66 -14.79 1.57
C GLN A 245 -10.56 -14.83 2.62
N GLU A 246 -9.38 -15.33 2.22
CA GLU A 246 -8.17 -15.28 3.03
C GLU A 246 -7.45 -13.96 2.80
N PHE A 247 -6.94 -13.36 3.87
CA PHE A 247 -6.00 -12.24 3.83
C PHE A 247 -4.60 -12.82 3.98
N ILE A 248 -3.75 -12.62 2.98
CA ILE A 248 -2.38 -13.13 2.93
C ILE A 248 -1.41 -12.03 2.55
N THR A 249 -0.15 -12.20 2.94
CA THR A 249 0.91 -11.28 2.54
C THR A 249 1.28 -11.48 1.06
N PHE A 250 1.98 -10.48 0.49
CA PHE A 250 2.48 -10.60 -0.89
C PHE A 250 3.51 -11.72 -1.02
N HIS A 251 4.40 -11.87 -0.04
CA HIS A 251 5.37 -12.95 -0.04
C HIS A 251 4.71 -14.33 -0.04
N GLU A 252 3.67 -14.50 0.78
CA GLU A 252 2.89 -15.75 0.78
C GLU A 252 2.21 -15.97 -0.57
N PHE A 253 1.62 -14.94 -1.17
CA PHE A 253 1.02 -15.02 -2.50
C PHE A 253 2.03 -15.48 -3.55
N VAL A 254 3.22 -14.85 -3.60
CA VAL A 254 4.30 -15.24 -4.53
C VAL A 254 4.67 -16.71 -4.36
N ASN A 255 4.81 -17.18 -3.12
CA ASN A 255 5.13 -18.58 -2.83
C ASN A 255 4.02 -19.54 -3.26
N ARG A 256 2.75 -19.14 -3.19
CA ARG A 256 1.62 -19.95 -3.66
C ARG A 256 1.53 -20.01 -5.20
N GLN A 257 1.99 -18.96 -5.92
CA GLN A 257 1.99 -18.95 -7.39
C GLN A 257 3.17 -19.71 -8.02
N LYS A 258 4.25 -19.94 -7.27
CA LYS A 258 5.43 -20.70 -7.72
C LYS A 258 5.31 -22.22 -7.55
N LYS A 259 4.27 -22.68 -6.86
CA LYS A 259 3.94 -24.11 -6.69
C LYS A 259 3.07 -24.61 -7.83
#